data_aa63e72c491416339a5c19b9b03e81d6
#
_entry.id   aa63e72c491416339a5c19b9b03e81d6
#
_cell.length_a   1.000
_cell.length_b   1.000
_cell.length_c   1.000
_cell.angle_alpha   90.00
_cell.angle_beta   90.00
_cell.angle_gamma   90.00
#
_symmetry.space_group_name_H-M   'P 1'
#
loop_
_entity.id
_entity.type
_entity.pdbx_description
1 polymer ?
#
loop_
_entity_poly.entity_id
_entity_poly.type
_entity_poly.pdbx_seq_one_letter_code
_entity_poly.pdbx_strand_id
1 'polypeptide(L)'
;MGHPPGNYEPTAVDMYGDPFKFYRYVSVPLMDAIHGYPYGRPGFKLISSAADTYNRPNVAVEIYGNYRADMDSFMLYRGAMELMVRGANFFVPHGMWYDPTMVKIPPLIGHQSKLLGPALHSYSDYVARASTLLQDGNRVVDIAILYPIESLEGWYEWDNPTRPTIGKDVPPGTDYNQIGDMLTGQIRKDFTFI
;
A
#
# COMPACT_ATOMS: atom_id res chain seq x y z
N MET A 1 11.09 6.86 8.57
CA MET A 1 10.08 6.22 7.70
C MET A 1 10.01 7.00 6.42
N GLY A 2 10.23 6.37 5.28
CA GLY A 2 9.93 6.97 4.00
C GLY A 2 8.42 6.84 3.75
N HIS A 3 7.77 7.94 3.43
CA HIS A 3 6.36 7.98 3.08
C HIS A 3 6.26 8.16 1.57
N PRO A 4 6.15 7.10 0.80
CA PRO A 4 5.98 7.23 -0.64
C PRO A 4 4.55 7.61 -0.99
N PRO A 5 4.32 7.95 -2.23
CA PRO A 5 2.99 8.23 -2.72
C PRO A 5 2.05 7.07 -2.45
N GLY A 6 0.80 7.41 -2.38
CA GLY A 6 -0.26 6.46 -2.15
C GLY A 6 -0.39 5.41 -3.24
N ASN A 7 -1.31 4.56 -3.02
CA ASN A 7 -1.69 3.38 -3.78
C ASN A 7 -2.06 3.60 -5.26
N TYR A 8 -1.96 4.81 -5.80
CA TYR A 8 -2.32 5.05 -7.20
C TYR A 8 -1.18 4.90 -8.17
N GLU A 9 0.05 4.79 -7.65
CA GLU A 9 1.19 5.16 -8.45
C GLU A 9 2.10 4.00 -8.64
N PRO A 10 1.87 3.28 -9.72
CA PRO A 10 2.82 2.29 -10.18
C PRO A 10 4.13 2.93 -10.65
N THR A 11 4.11 4.23 -10.89
CA THR A 11 5.30 5.01 -11.21
C THR A 11 5.50 6.07 -10.16
N ALA A 12 6.57 5.99 -9.42
CA ALA A 12 6.93 7.01 -8.44
C ALA A 12 8.13 7.86 -8.90
N VAL A 13 8.48 7.76 -10.19
CA VAL A 13 9.69 8.38 -10.74
C VAL A 13 9.69 9.89 -10.59
N ASP A 14 8.55 10.52 -10.80
CA ASP A 14 8.37 11.97 -10.69
C ASP A 14 8.49 12.51 -9.27
N MET A 15 8.27 11.67 -8.25
CA MET A 15 8.33 12.06 -6.85
C MET A 15 9.55 11.51 -6.11
N TYR A 16 9.95 10.29 -6.42
CA TYR A 16 10.91 9.53 -5.62
C TYR A 16 12.04 8.93 -6.46
N GLY A 17 12.01 9.09 -7.78
CA GLY A 17 12.95 8.40 -8.67
C GLY A 17 12.74 6.89 -8.64
N ASP A 18 13.82 6.16 -8.44
CA ASP A 18 13.77 4.70 -8.31
C ASP A 18 13.35 4.29 -6.89
N PRO A 19 12.12 3.75 -6.71
CA PRO A 19 11.63 3.36 -5.40
C PRO A 19 12.43 2.21 -4.77
N PHE A 20 13.02 1.31 -5.58
CA PHE A 20 13.89 0.27 -5.05
C PHE A 20 15.17 0.86 -4.47
N LYS A 21 15.82 1.79 -5.17
CA LYS A 21 17.00 2.49 -4.63
C LYS A 21 16.65 3.28 -3.38
N PHE A 22 15.48 3.94 -3.35
CA PHE A 22 15.01 4.67 -2.19
C PHE A 22 14.85 3.76 -0.96
N TYR A 23 14.12 2.63 -1.11
CA TYR A 23 13.85 1.72 0.00
C TYR A 23 15.08 0.96 0.51
N ARG A 24 16.17 0.94 -0.24
CA ARG A 24 17.44 0.39 0.23
C ARG A 24 17.89 1.00 1.56
N TYR A 25 17.61 2.27 1.77
CA TYR A 25 18.06 3.04 2.94
C TYR A 25 16.98 3.24 4.00
N VAL A 26 15.83 2.66 3.82
CA VAL A 26 14.69 2.77 4.75
C VAL A 26 14.61 1.54 5.64
N SER A 27 14.59 1.74 6.95
CA SER A 27 14.53 0.63 7.91
C SER A 27 13.19 -0.11 7.86
N VAL A 28 12.09 0.63 7.71
CA VAL A 28 10.74 0.09 7.56
C VAL A 28 10.10 0.73 6.33
N PRO A 29 10.10 0.05 5.19
CA PRO A 29 9.34 0.49 4.02
C PRO A 29 7.87 0.71 4.38
N LEU A 30 7.34 1.86 4.02
CA LEU A 30 5.97 2.25 4.35
C LEU A 30 5.26 2.77 3.11
N MET A 31 4.02 2.38 2.93
CA MET A 31 3.12 2.90 1.93
C MET A 31 1.91 3.57 2.56
N ASP A 32 1.41 4.57 1.89
CA ASP A 32 0.13 5.19 2.16
C ASP A 32 -0.98 4.49 1.36
N ALA A 33 -1.92 3.85 2.07
CA ALA A 33 -3.12 3.23 1.51
C ALA A 33 -4.39 3.97 1.93
N ILE A 34 -4.31 5.30 1.99
CA ILE A 34 -5.46 6.17 2.17
C ILE A 34 -6.28 6.30 0.87
N HIS A 35 -7.41 6.99 0.90
CA HIS A 35 -8.33 7.18 -0.22
C HIS A 35 -9.06 5.92 -0.73
N GLY A 36 -9.26 4.95 0.14
CA GLY A 36 -9.93 3.72 -0.23
C GLY A 36 -9.07 2.86 -1.13
N TYR A 37 -8.26 2.00 -0.53
CA TYR A 37 -7.38 1.10 -1.27
C TYR A 37 -8.18 0.35 -2.35
N PRO A 38 -7.93 0.60 -3.64
CA PRO A 38 -8.67 -0.08 -4.69
C PRO A 38 -8.17 -1.53 -4.78
N TYR A 39 -9.07 -2.45 -4.53
CA TYR A 39 -8.81 -3.88 -4.59
C TYR A 39 -8.19 -4.27 -5.93
N GLY A 40 -7.15 -5.08 -5.86
CA GLY A 40 -6.48 -5.62 -7.04
C GLY A 40 -5.30 -4.80 -7.56
N ARG A 41 -5.11 -3.56 -7.15
CA ARG A 41 -4.00 -2.74 -7.65
C ARG A 41 -2.65 -3.18 -7.12
N PRO A 42 -1.63 -3.26 -7.99
CA PRO A 42 -0.31 -3.77 -7.61
C PRO A 42 0.58 -2.76 -6.87
N GLY A 43 0.13 -1.52 -6.65
CA GLY A 43 0.96 -0.45 -6.10
C GLY A 43 1.66 -0.82 -4.78
N PHE A 44 0.97 -1.48 -3.86
CA PHE A 44 1.57 -1.95 -2.62
C PHE A 44 2.67 -3.00 -2.83
N LYS A 45 2.60 -3.74 -3.92
CA LYS A 45 3.59 -4.76 -4.24
C LYS A 45 4.98 -4.19 -4.50
N LEU A 46 5.06 -2.95 -4.95
CA LEU A 46 6.35 -2.27 -5.13
C LEU A 46 7.11 -2.16 -3.81
N ILE A 47 6.41 -1.77 -2.74
CA ILE A 47 7.00 -1.60 -1.42
C ILE A 47 7.38 -2.94 -0.79
N SER A 48 6.48 -3.92 -0.83
CA SER A 48 6.76 -5.24 -0.30
C SER A 48 7.85 -5.96 -1.08
N SER A 49 7.92 -5.76 -2.40
CA SER A 49 9.00 -6.30 -3.24
C SER A 49 10.36 -5.67 -2.93
N ALA A 50 10.40 -4.36 -2.72
CA ALA A 50 11.61 -3.68 -2.28
C ALA A 50 12.04 -4.15 -0.89
N ALA A 51 11.10 -4.39 0.02
CA ALA A 51 11.39 -4.94 1.34
C ALA A 51 12.03 -6.33 1.25
N ASP A 52 11.48 -7.21 0.41
CA ASP A 52 12.04 -8.54 0.16
C ASP A 52 13.46 -8.45 -0.41
N THR A 53 13.67 -7.59 -1.42
CA THR A 53 14.96 -7.38 -2.06
C THR A 53 16.05 -6.96 -1.07
N TYR A 54 15.69 -6.15 -0.07
CA TYR A 54 16.65 -5.63 0.92
C TYR A 54 16.54 -6.30 2.30
N ASN A 55 15.90 -7.45 2.39
CA ASN A 55 15.70 -8.21 3.63
C ASN A 55 15.16 -7.34 4.78
N ARG A 56 14.12 -6.58 4.50
CA ARG A 56 13.43 -5.78 5.51
C ARG A 56 12.28 -6.59 6.10
N PRO A 57 12.34 -6.93 7.40
CA PRO A 57 11.33 -7.82 8.00
C PRO A 57 9.96 -7.15 8.17
N ASN A 58 9.94 -5.82 8.22
CA ASN A 58 8.72 -5.06 8.44
C ASN A 58 8.34 -4.25 7.21
N VAL A 59 7.09 -4.39 6.80
CA VAL A 59 6.46 -3.60 5.72
C VAL A 59 5.25 -2.90 6.30
N ALA A 60 5.34 -1.58 6.40
CA ALA A 60 4.31 -0.77 7.02
C ALA A 60 3.28 -0.26 6.01
N VAL A 61 2.09 0.03 6.50
CA VAL A 61 1.04 0.70 5.74
C VAL A 61 0.27 1.68 6.61
N GLU A 62 0.12 2.91 6.13
CA GLU A 62 -0.90 3.82 6.63
C GLU A 62 -2.21 3.50 5.91
N ILE A 63 -3.24 3.15 6.67
CA ILE A 63 -4.48 2.60 6.11
C ILE A 63 -5.70 3.33 6.65
N TYR A 64 -6.78 3.33 5.91
CA TYR A 64 -8.13 3.86 6.20
C TYR A 64 -8.31 5.36 6.07
N GLY A 65 -7.27 6.16 5.94
CA GLY A 65 -7.44 7.60 5.73
C GLY A 65 -8.25 7.87 4.46
N ASN A 66 -9.22 8.77 4.58
CA ASN A 66 -10.13 9.14 3.50
C ASN A 66 -10.95 7.98 2.91
N TYR A 67 -11.17 6.93 3.71
CA TYR A 67 -12.21 5.94 3.43
C TYR A 67 -13.58 6.57 3.72
N ARG A 68 -14.63 5.83 3.47
CA ARG A 68 -16.00 6.32 3.71
C ARG A 68 -16.24 6.54 5.19
N ALA A 69 -16.99 7.59 5.52
CA ALA A 69 -17.38 7.89 6.91
C ALA A 69 -18.28 6.81 7.53
N ASP A 70 -19.00 6.05 6.70
CA ASP A 70 -19.87 4.93 7.06
C ASP A 70 -19.17 3.56 7.00
N MET A 71 -17.82 3.55 7.00
CA MET A 71 -17.04 2.34 7.04
C MET A 71 -17.42 1.48 8.26
N ASP A 72 -17.72 0.22 8.02
CA ASP A 72 -18.08 -0.75 9.05
C ASP A 72 -16.90 -1.65 9.46
N SER A 73 -17.12 -2.52 10.43
CA SER A 73 -16.10 -3.45 10.91
C SER A 73 -15.69 -4.48 9.85
N PHE A 74 -16.58 -4.86 8.93
CA PHE A 74 -16.21 -5.77 7.83
C PHE A 74 -15.17 -5.14 6.92
N MET A 75 -15.34 -3.88 6.57
CA MET A 75 -14.36 -3.15 5.76
C MET A 75 -13.03 -2.96 6.49
N LEU A 76 -13.08 -2.80 7.83
CA LEU A 76 -11.88 -2.71 8.67
C LEU A 76 -11.02 -3.98 8.55
N TYR A 77 -11.61 -5.15 8.76
CA TYR A 77 -10.91 -6.43 8.63
C TYR A 77 -10.47 -6.71 7.19
N ARG A 78 -11.35 -6.46 6.23
CA ARG A 78 -11.07 -6.71 4.82
C ARG A 78 -9.89 -5.90 4.31
N GLY A 79 -9.79 -4.62 4.67
CA GLY A 79 -8.67 -3.77 4.29
C GLY A 79 -7.34 -4.29 4.83
N ALA A 80 -7.29 -4.68 6.09
CA ALA A 80 -6.09 -5.25 6.68
C ALA A 80 -5.69 -6.58 6.02
N MET A 81 -6.64 -7.51 5.85
CA MET A 81 -6.37 -8.80 5.20
C MET A 81 -5.88 -8.63 3.76
N GLU A 82 -6.47 -7.72 3.01
CA GLU A 82 -6.08 -7.40 1.63
C GLU A 82 -4.60 -6.97 1.54
N LEU A 83 -4.15 -6.18 2.49
CA LEU A 83 -2.76 -5.72 2.54
C LEU A 83 -1.82 -6.75 3.13
N MET A 84 -2.26 -7.56 4.10
CA MET A 84 -1.48 -8.67 4.63
C MET A 84 -1.10 -9.69 3.54
N VAL A 85 -2.04 -10.07 2.68
CA VAL A 85 -1.75 -10.99 1.57
C VAL A 85 -0.82 -10.40 0.50
N ARG A 86 -0.61 -9.08 0.53
CA ARG A 86 0.36 -8.38 -0.32
C ARG A 86 1.69 -8.10 0.37
N GLY A 87 1.86 -8.54 1.61
CA GLY A 87 3.11 -8.46 2.34
C GLY A 87 3.17 -7.40 3.43
N ALA A 88 2.07 -6.68 3.74
CA ALA A 88 2.04 -5.79 4.88
C ALA A 88 1.99 -6.58 6.20
N ASN A 89 2.80 -6.16 7.16
CA ASN A 89 2.81 -6.73 8.50
C ASN A 89 2.92 -5.71 9.63
N PHE A 90 2.81 -4.43 9.29
CA PHE A 90 2.82 -3.32 10.25
C PHE A 90 1.76 -2.29 9.84
N PHE A 91 0.74 -2.08 10.67
CA PHE A 91 -0.41 -1.25 10.33
C PHE A 91 -0.46 0.03 11.15
N VAL A 92 -0.67 1.15 10.47
CA VAL A 92 -0.88 2.48 11.06
C VAL A 92 -2.25 2.98 10.63
N PRO A 93 -3.31 2.68 11.39
CA PRO A 93 -4.65 3.14 11.05
C PRO A 93 -4.80 4.65 11.13
N HIS A 94 -5.28 5.27 10.08
CA HIS A 94 -5.66 6.68 10.06
C HIS A 94 -7.19 6.79 10.18
N GLY A 95 -7.81 7.42 11.23
CA GLY A 95 -7.02 7.94 12.30
C GLY A 95 -7.90 8.16 13.53
N MET A 96 -7.22 8.20 14.65
CA MET A 96 -7.84 8.57 15.91
C MET A 96 -7.76 10.10 16.07
N TRP A 97 -8.92 10.73 16.12
CA TRP A 97 -9.03 12.18 16.22
C TRP A 97 -9.20 12.62 17.67
N TYR A 98 -8.54 13.69 18.04
CA TYR A 98 -8.68 14.28 19.38
C TYR A 98 -10.14 14.72 19.65
N ASP A 99 -10.75 15.40 18.69
CA ASP A 99 -12.15 15.79 18.73
C ASP A 99 -12.96 15.00 17.71
N PRO A 100 -13.85 14.10 18.16
CA PRO A 100 -14.66 13.27 17.26
C PRO A 100 -15.68 14.05 16.43
N THR A 101 -15.92 15.32 16.77
CA THR A 101 -16.83 16.20 16.01
C THR A 101 -16.11 16.91 14.86
N MET A 102 -14.77 16.87 14.85
CA MET A 102 -13.94 17.58 13.88
C MET A 102 -13.13 16.62 13.00
N VAL A 103 -13.69 15.49 12.62
CA VAL A 103 -13.07 14.54 11.71
C VAL A 103 -12.97 15.13 10.31
N LYS A 104 -11.76 15.53 9.91
CA LYS A 104 -11.52 16.11 8.58
C LYS A 104 -11.30 15.05 7.50
N ILE A 105 -10.67 13.95 7.88
CA ILE A 105 -10.37 12.81 7.00
C ILE A 105 -11.00 11.56 7.61
N PRO A 106 -12.19 11.13 7.12
CA PRO A 106 -12.86 9.97 7.68
C PRO A 106 -12.14 8.65 7.33
N PRO A 107 -12.46 7.57 8.05
CA PRO A 107 -13.37 7.48 9.17
C PRO A 107 -12.74 7.88 10.51
N LEU A 108 -13.57 8.06 11.53
CA LEU A 108 -13.08 8.09 12.91
C LEU A 108 -12.75 6.66 13.37
N ILE A 109 -11.47 6.35 13.52
CA ILE A 109 -11.01 5.07 14.09
C ILE A 109 -10.62 5.31 15.55
N GLY A 110 -11.54 5.07 16.44
CA GLY A 110 -11.36 5.31 17.85
C GLY A 110 -12.52 4.77 18.67
N HIS A 111 -12.34 4.66 19.98
CA HIS A 111 -13.38 4.20 20.90
C HIS A 111 -14.65 5.05 20.88
N GLN A 112 -14.54 6.31 20.46
CA GLN A 112 -15.66 7.24 20.33
C GLN A 112 -16.47 7.01 19.03
N SER A 113 -15.98 6.21 18.10
CA SER A 113 -16.74 5.84 16.89
C SER A 113 -17.90 4.93 17.24
N LYS A 114 -19.11 5.32 16.87
CA LYS A 114 -20.31 4.46 17.07
C LYS A 114 -20.28 3.22 16.18
N LEU A 115 -19.66 3.31 15.00
CA LEU A 115 -19.59 2.21 14.03
C LEU A 115 -18.41 1.28 14.32
N LEU A 116 -17.24 1.83 14.58
CA LEU A 116 -15.99 1.06 14.66
C LEU A 116 -15.55 0.79 16.10
N GLY A 117 -15.88 1.69 17.04
CA GLY A 117 -15.46 1.57 18.44
C GLY A 117 -15.70 0.18 19.04
N PRO A 118 -16.90 -0.41 18.89
CA PRO A 118 -17.20 -1.73 19.45
C PRO A 118 -16.32 -2.86 18.89
N ALA A 119 -15.82 -2.73 17.66
CA ALA A 119 -15.01 -3.75 16.99
C ALA A 119 -13.50 -3.59 17.20
N LEU A 120 -13.04 -2.41 17.66
CA LEU A 120 -11.61 -2.07 17.64
C LEU A 120 -10.75 -2.99 18.49
N HIS A 121 -11.22 -3.44 19.66
CA HIS A 121 -10.45 -4.34 20.50
C HIS A 121 -10.17 -5.67 19.77
N SER A 122 -11.22 -6.32 19.28
CA SER A 122 -11.10 -7.57 18.54
C SER A 122 -10.29 -7.42 17.25
N TYR A 123 -10.45 -6.28 16.57
CA TYR A 123 -9.67 -5.96 15.39
C TYR A 123 -8.18 -5.80 15.72
N SER A 124 -7.85 -5.07 16.78
CA SER A 124 -6.46 -4.87 17.20
C SER A 124 -5.79 -6.18 17.58
N ASP A 125 -6.49 -7.04 18.33
CA ASP A 125 -6.00 -8.38 18.67
C ASP A 125 -5.76 -9.23 17.42
N TYR A 126 -6.69 -9.20 16.47
CA TYR A 126 -6.54 -9.90 15.21
C TYR A 126 -5.31 -9.43 14.45
N VAL A 127 -5.18 -8.12 14.24
CA VAL A 127 -4.05 -7.53 13.50
C VAL A 127 -2.72 -7.82 14.20
N ALA A 128 -2.67 -7.66 15.53
CA ALA A 128 -1.45 -7.93 16.30
C ALA A 128 -0.98 -9.39 16.15
N ARG A 129 -1.90 -10.35 16.28
CA ARG A 129 -1.60 -11.78 16.13
C ARG A 129 -1.19 -12.13 14.71
N ALA A 130 -1.92 -11.63 13.70
CA ALA A 130 -1.61 -11.87 12.31
C ALA A 130 -0.25 -11.23 11.92
N SER A 131 0.00 -9.99 12.33
CA SER A 131 1.27 -9.31 12.11
C SER A 131 2.45 -10.07 12.73
N THR A 132 2.28 -10.58 13.96
CA THR A 132 3.32 -11.39 14.60
C THR A 132 3.65 -12.66 13.81
N LEU A 133 2.63 -13.32 13.24
CA LEU A 133 2.84 -14.51 12.39
C LEU A 133 3.51 -14.18 11.05
N LEU A 134 3.32 -12.96 10.55
CA LEU A 134 3.87 -12.50 9.27
C LEU A 134 5.25 -11.84 9.40
N GLN A 135 5.72 -11.62 10.62
CA GLN A 135 7.09 -11.18 10.90
C GLN A 135 8.02 -12.40 10.95
N ASP A 136 9.29 -12.18 10.71
CA ASP A 136 10.37 -13.19 10.79
C ASP A 136 10.23 -14.38 9.80
N GLY A 137 9.26 -14.35 8.89
CA GLY A 137 9.10 -15.34 7.83
C GLY A 137 9.64 -14.86 6.49
N ASN A 138 9.86 -15.81 5.59
CA ASN A 138 10.12 -15.51 4.18
C ASN A 138 8.81 -15.71 3.40
N ARG A 139 8.41 -14.67 2.68
CA ARG A 139 7.25 -14.76 1.80
C ARG A 139 7.56 -15.69 0.62
N VAL A 140 6.68 -16.64 0.37
CA VAL A 140 6.80 -17.55 -0.77
C VAL A 140 6.06 -16.93 -1.96
N VAL A 141 6.81 -16.54 -2.99
CA VAL A 141 6.29 -15.91 -4.20
C VAL A 141 6.94 -16.56 -5.42
N ASP A 142 6.13 -17.21 -6.24
CA ASP A 142 6.61 -17.99 -7.40
C ASP A 142 6.66 -17.18 -8.70
N ILE A 143 6.11 -15.96 -8.69
CA ILE A 143 6.00 -15.11 -9.87
C ILE A 143 6.80 -13.83 -9.65
N ALA A 144 7.68 -13.52 -10.60
CA ALA A 144 8.40 -12.26 -10.66
C ALA A 144 7.94 -11.44 -11.88
N ILE A 145 7.71 -10.15 -11.67
CA ILE A 145 7.43 -9.18 -12.74
C ILE A 145 8.60 -8.22 -12.80
N LEU A 146 9.18 -8.05 -13.98
CA LEU A 146 10.20 -7.02 -14.19
C LEU A 146 9.58 -5.63 -14.00
N TYR A 147 10.10 -4.87 -13.02
CA TYR A 147 9.74 -3.47 -12.85
C TYR A 147 10.57 -2.63 -13.82
N PRO A 148 9.97 -1.98 -14.84
CA PRO A 148 10.70 -1.37 -15.94
C PRO A 148 11.23 0.02 -15.57
N ILE A 149 11.98 0.14 -14.47
CA ILE A 149 12.40 1.44 -13.91
C ILE A 149 13.19 2.29 -14.91
N GLU A 150 14.09 1.69 -15.67
CA GLU A 150 14.89 2.41 -16.67
C GLU A 150 14.03 3.00 -17.79
N SER A 151 12.99 2.26 -18.21
CA SER A 151 12.03 2.76 -19.20
C SER A 151 11.17 3.89 -18.63
N LEU A 152 10.80 3.79 -17.36
CA LEU A 152 10.03 4.82 -16.66
C LEU A 152 10.85 6.10 -16.47
N GLU A 153 12.12 5.96 -16.07
CA GLU A 153 13.07 7.08 -15.94
C GLU A 153 13.35 7.73 -17.31
N GLY A 154 13.55 6.94 -18.35
CA GLY A 154 13.79 7.43 -19.72
C GLY A 154 12.56 8.11 -20.36
N TRP A 155 11.37 7.71 -19.92
CA TRP A 155 10.11 8.33 -20.36
C TRP A 155 9.81 9.63 -19.60
N TYR A 156 10.35 9.80 -18.42
CA TYR A 156 10.05 10.94 -17.58
C TYR A 156 10.61 12.23 -18.17
N GLU A 157 9.73 13.19 -18.38
CA GLU A 157 10.08 14.55 -18.80
C GLU A 157 9.79 15.52 -17.65
N TRP A 158 10.81 16.18 -17.16
CA TRP A 158 10.68 17.24 -16.20
C TRP A 158 9.89 18.40 -16.80
N ASP A 159 8.93 18.91 -16.06
CA ASP A 159 8.17 20.11 -16.45
C ASP A 159 7.26 19.94 -17.70
N ASN A 160 6.78 18.73 -17.97
CA ASN A 160 5.82 18.49 -19.03
C ASN A 160 4.40 18.92 -18.59
N PRO A 161 3.86 20.06 -19.09
CA PRO A 161 2.57 20.59 -18.65
C PRO A 161 1.37 19.74 -19.14
N THR A 162 1.59 18.78 -20.01
CA THR A 162 0.53 17.91 -20.54
C THR A 162 0.38 16.61 -19.73
N ARG A 163 1.23 16.37 -18.75
CA ARG A 163 1.11 15.20 -17.87
C ARG A 163 -0.11 15.34 -16.98
N PRO A 164 -1.07 14.45 -17.11
CA PRO A 164 -2.38 14.66 -16.48
C PRO A 164 -2.38 14.46 -14.97
N THR A 165 -1.44 13.70 -14.41
CA THR A 165 -1.42 13.41 -12.96
C THR A 165 -0.14 12.69 -12.58
N ILE A 166 0.46 13.10 -11.47
CA ILE A 166 1.57 12.41 -10.80
C ILE A 166 1.27 10.91 -10.69
N GLY A 167 2.21 10.08 -11.10
CA GLY A 167 2.17 8.62 -10.93
C GLY A 167 1.20 7.83 -11.80
N LYS A 168 0.50 8.46 -12.74
CA LYS A 168 -0.44 7.76 -13.64
C LYS A 168 0.07 7.59 -15.06
N ASP A 169 1.12 8.28 -15.38
CA ASP A 169 1.66 8.30 -16.73
C ASP A 169 2.75 7.25 -16.87
N VAL A 170 2.51 6.30 -17.75
CA VAL A 170 3.45 5.22 -18.07
C VAL A 170 3.72 5.20 -19.57
N PRO A 171 4.92 4.79 -20.02
CA PRO A 171 5.22 4.66 -21.43
C PRO A 171 4.17 3.82 -22.16
N PRO A 172 3.75 4.21 -23.37
CA PRO A 172 2.87 3.39 -24.20
C PRO A 172 3.43 1.98 -24.39
N GLY A 173 2.56 0.97 -24.26
CA GLY A 173 2.95 -0.43 -24.39
C GLY A 173 3.54 -1.06 -23.11
N THR A 174 3.59 -0.33 -22.00
CA THR A 174 3.97 -0.88 -20.71
C THR A 174 2.81 -1.69 -20.13
N ASP A 175 3.07 -2.93 -19.72
CA ASP A 175 2.03 -3.89 -19.30
C ASP A 175 2.19 -4.42 -17.85
N TYR A 176 3.27 -4.08 -17.16
CA TYR A 176 3.54 -4.60 -15.80
C TYR A 176 2.39 -4.35 -14.81
N ASN A 177 1.68 -3.22 -14.95
CA ASN A 177 0.52 -2.91 -14.12
C ASN A 177 -0.67 -3.80 -14.45
N GLN A 178 -0.98 -3.97 -15.75
CA GLN A 178 -2.08 -4.86 -16.17
C GLN A 178 -1.79 -6.30 -15.77
N ILE A 179 -0.55 -6.76 -15.88
CA ILE A 179 -0.13 -8.08 -15.41
C ILE A 179 -0.32 -8.19 -13.90
N GLY A 180 0.11 -7.21 -13.13
CA GLY A 180 -0.06 -7.16 -11.70
C GLY A 180 -1.54 -7.17 -11.28
N ASP A 181 -2.38 -6.37 -11.94
CA ASP A 181 -3.83 -6.33 -11.70
C ASP A 181 -4.50 -7.66 -12.05
N MET A 182 -4.11 -8.29 -13.15
CA MET A 182 -4.60 -9.61 -13.54
C MET A 182 -4.22 -10.67 -12.50
N LEU A 183 -2.97 -10.71 -12.08
CA LEU A 183 -2.49 -11.67 -11.09
C LEU A 183 -3.22 -11.53 -9.77
N THR A 184 -3.32 -10.31 -9.24
CA THR A 184 -3.94 -10.06 -7.94
C THR A 184 -5.47 -10.12 -7.98
N GLY A 185 -6.10 -9.53 -8.98
CA GLY A 185 -7.55 -9.37 -9.07
C GLY A 185 -8.29 -10.56 -9.66
N GLN A 186 -7.74 -11.19 -10.69
CA GLN A 186 -8.40 -12.25 -11.44
C GLN A 186 -7.86 -13.64 -11.07
N ILE A 187 -6.55 -13.81 -11.14
CA ILE A 187 -5.89 -15.11 -10.92
C ILE A 187 -5.72 -15.40 -9.43
N ARG A 188 -5.68 -14.36 -8.60
CA ARG A 188 -5.46 -14.43 -7.14
C ARG A 188 -4.12 -15.10 -6.79
N LYS A 189 -3.08 -14.73 -7.51
CA LYS A 189 -1.70 -15.13 -7.25
C LYS A 189 -0.90 -13.93 -6.79
N ASP A 190 -0.06 -14.16 -5.81
CA ASP A 190 0.93 -13.17 -5.39
C ASP A 190 2.11 -13.15 -6.36
N PHE A 191 2.81 -12.01 -6.39
CA PHE A 191 3.99 -11.81 -7.20
C PHE A 191 4.94 -10.84 -6.51
N THR A 192 6.17 -10.76 -7.00
CA THR A 192 7.14 -9.73 -6.60
C THR A 192 7.61 -8.96 -7.83
N PHE A 193 7.89 -7.68 -7.66
CA PHE A 193 8.66 -6.92 -8.64
C PHE A 193 10.15 -7.16 -8.45
N ILE A 194 10.90 -7.24 -9.55
CA ILE A 194 12.36 -7.38 -9.57
C ILE A 194 12.99 -6.33 -10.49
#